data_df1603f8a10fcc7204552037f320eabd
#
_entry.id   df1603f8a10fcc7204552037f320eabd
#
_cell.length_a   1.000
_cell.length_b   1.000
_cell.length_c   1.000
_cell.angle_alpha   90.00
_cell.angle_beta   90.00
_cell.angle_gamma   90.00
#
_symmetry.space_group_name_H-M   'P 1'
#
loop_
_entity.id
_entity.type
_entity.pdbx_description
1 polymer ?
#
loop_
_entity_poly.entity_id
_entity_poly.type
_entity_poly.pdbx_seq_one_letter_code
_entity_poly.pdbx_strand_id
1 'polypeptide(L)'
;MSHTPPHIAFIGGGNMASAIIGGLIRQGMTPTQITVIEPFAETAAKLHKDFGITALPAAGPALTQATLVVWAVKPQVFREAAAPVKAHTLQALHLSVAAGIRTDSICRWLGTERVVRSMPNTPALVGQGMTALYPCPAVTADDKALVEKVIGTTGQFLWVNQESHLDAVTALSGSGPAYVFFFLEAMTEAGVGMGLSAEQAYQLAVATFAGASSLAAASAEPAEVLRQRVTSKGGTTYAAITSMEAAGIKPAFVKAMQAAEQRARELGDEFGKT
;
A
#
# COMPACT_ATOMS: atom_id res chain seq x y z
N MET A 1 -20.92 23.42 -13.64
CA MET A 1 -21.58 22.45 -12.73
C MET A 1 -20.88 22.57 -11.37
N SER A 2 -21.60 22.94 -10.32
CA SER A 2 -21.02 23.04 -8.98
C SER A 2 -20.72 21.61 -8.50
N HIS A 3 -19.45 21.21 -8.56
CA HIS A 3 -19.03 19.95 -7.97
C HIS A 3 -19.12 20.08 -6.45
N THR A 4 -20.13 19.46 -5.86
CA THR A 4 -20.11 19.25 -4.41
C THR A 4 -18.81 18.52 -4.07
N PRO A 5 -18.01 19.01 -3.12
CA PRO A 5 -16.76 18.36 -2.76
C PRO A 5 -17.03 16.92 -2.31
N PRO A 6 -16.17 15.96 -2.68
CA PRO A 6 -16.39 14.56 -2.35
C PRO A 6 -16.41 14.34 -0.83
N HIS A 7 -17.35 13.52 -0.36
CA HIS A 7 -17.36 13.01 0.99
C HIS A 7 -16.80 11.59 1.00
N ILE A 8 -15.77 11.33 1.80
CA ILE A 8 -15.06 10.06 1.81
C ILE A 8 -15.30 9.35 3.14
N ALA A 9 -15.82 8.13 3.04
CA ALA A 9 -15.99 7.27 4.21
C ALA A 9 -14.85 6.24 4.30
N PHE A 10 -14.39 5.95 5.50
CA PHE A 10 -13.42 4.91 5.79
C PHE A 10 -14.07 3.84 6.67
N ILE A 11 -13.93 2.60 6.28
CA ILE A 11 -14.31 1.45 7.10
C ILE A 11 -13.00 0.88 7.67
N GLY A 12 -12.76 1.15 8.96
CA GLY A 12 -11.48 0.97 9.64
C GLY A 12 -10.60 2.21 9.65
N GLY A 13 -9.99 2.49 10.79
CA GLY A 13 -9.15 3.67 11.07
C GLY A 13 -7.66 3.35 11.27
N GLY A 14 -7.19 2.16 10.84
CA GLY A 14 -5.81 1.70 11.03
C GLY A 14 -4.77 2.51 10.24
N ASN A 15 -3.53 1.99 10.19
CA ASN A 15 -2.38 2.69 9.61
C ASN A 15 -2.60 3.17 8.16
N MET A 16 -3.19 2.31 7.30
CA MET A 16 -3.42 2.69 5.90
C MET A 16 -4.51 3.76 5.77
N ALA A 17 -5.60 3.66 6.54
CA ALA A 17 -6.61 4.72 6.62
C ALA A 17 -5.98 6.03 7.11
N SER A 18 -5.18 6.00 8.17
CA SER A 18 -4.48 7.17 8.71
C SER A 18 -3.53 7.81 7.69
N ALA A 19 -2.82 7.00 6.89
CA ALA A 19 -1.94 7.52 5.83
C ALA A 19 -2.74 8.29 4.77
N ILE A 20 -3.85 7.71 4.28
CA ILE A 20 -4.72 8.33 3.27
C ILE A 20 -5.41 9.59 3.86
N ILE A 21 -5.99 9.49 5.05
CA ILE A 21 -6.65 10.60 5.74
C ILE A 21 -5.68 11.77 5.93
N GLY A 22 -4.50 11.50 6.47
CA GLY A 22 -3.47 12.52 6.65
C GLY A 22 -3.04 13.17 5.34
N GLY A 23 -2.94 12.38 4.26
CA GLY A 23 -2.67 12.87 2.93
C GLY A 23 -3.78 13.80 2.39
N LEU A 24 -5.04 13.40 2.54
CA LEU A 24 -6.21 14.19 2.13
C LEU A 24 -6.30 15.53 2.89
N ILE A 25 -6.09 15.51 4.20
CA ILE A 25 -6.10 16.73 5.03
C ILE A 25 -4.96 17.68 4.61
N ARG A 26 -3.75 17.17 4.37
CA ARG A 26 -2.64 17.99 3.85
C ARG A 26 -2.94 18.63 2.50
N GLN A 27 -3.81 18.02 1.68
CA GLN A 27 -4.27 18.57 0.40
C GLN A 27 -5.51 19.48 0.54
N GLY A 28 -5.92 19.81 1.76
CA GLY A 28 -6.99 20.78 2.04
C GLY A 28 -8.38 20.19 2.23
N MET A 29 -8.54 18.86 2.31
CA MET A 29 -9.81 18.26 2.71
C MET A 29 -10.08 18.53 4.19
N THR A 30 -11.29 18.94 4.53
CA THR A 30 -11.66 19.20 5.92
C THR A 30 -12.09 17.91 6.64
N PRO A 31 -11.88 17.79 7.95
CA PRO A 31 -12.35 16.63 8.73
C PRO A 31 -13.85 16.34 8.58
N THR A 32 -14.66 17.36 8.34
CA THR A 32 -16.12 17.25 8.15
C THR A 32 -16.50 16.55 6.83
N GLN A 33 -15.59 16.44 5.88
CA GLN A 33 -15.77 15.72 4.63
C GLN A 33 -15.34 14.24 4.74
N ILE A 34 -14.91 13.80 5.92
CA ILE A 34 -14.40 12.46 6.18
C ILE A 34 -15.24 11.81 7.28
N THR A 35 -15.83 10.66 6.99
CA THR A 35 -16.49 9.80 7.98
C THR A 35 -15.62 8.56 8.20
N VAL A 36 -15.37 8.19 9.46
CA VAL A 36 -14.63 6.97 9.78
C VAL A 36 -15.48 6.08 10.66
N ILE A 37 -15.61 4.81 10.28
CA ILE A 37 -16.20 3.77 11.11
C ILE A 37 -15.05 3.00 11.77
N GLU A 38 -14.92 3.14 13.09
CA GLU A 38 -13.85 2.50 13.87
C GLU A 38 -14.38 2.10 15.24
N PRO A 39 -14.55 0.80 15.51
CA PRO A 39 -15.11 0.32 16.77
C PRO A 39 -14.12 0.35 17.94
N PHE A 40 -12.81 0.42 17.68
CA PHE A 40 -11.79 0.39 18.72
C PHE A 40 -11.51 1.79 19.25
N ALA A 41 -11.80 2.00 20.54
CA ALA A 41 -11.70 3.33 21.19
C ALA A 41 -10.29 3.94 21.12
N GLU A 42 -9.23 3.13 21.21
CA GLU A 42 -7.84 3.59 21.12
C GLU A 42 -7.53 4.17 19.74
N THR A 43 -7.92 3.44 18.67
CA THR A 43 -7.74 3.89 17.28
C THR A 43 -8.59 5.14 17.01
N ALA A 44 -9.84 5.18 17.50
CA ALA A 44 -10.72 6.34 17.38
C ALA A 44 -10.14 7.58 18.08
N ALA A 45 -9.58 7.43 19.29
CA ALA A 45 -8.91 8.50 20.02
C ALA A 45 -7.68 9.03 19.27
N LYS A 46 -6.90 8.12 18.65
CA LYS A 46 -5.76 8.51 17.81
C LYS A 46 -6.20 9.32 16.60
N LEU A 47 -7.24 8.91 15.88
CA LEU A 47 -7.79 9.66 14.75
C LEU A 47 -8.27 11.05 15.14
N HIS A 48 -8.90 11.16 16.32
CA HIS A 48 -9.32 12.46 16.85
C HIS A 48 -8.13 13.36 17.17
N LYS A 49 -7.12 12.82 17.85
CA LYS A 49 -5.91 13.56 18.22
C LYS A 49 -5.13 14.03 17.00
N ASP A 50 -4.92 13.13 16.01
CA ASP A 50 -4.02 13.39 14.88
C ASP A 50 -4.70 14.21 13.77
N PHE A 51 -6.02 14.07 13.58
CA PHE A 51 -6.75 14.61 12.44
C PHE A 51 -8.02 15.40 12.79
N GLY A 52 -8.42 15.48 14.06
CA GLY A 52 -9.66 16.11 14.47
C GLY A 52 -10.93 15.34 14.04
N ILE A 53 -10.81 14.07 13.67
CA ILE A 53 -11.92 13.23 13.22
C ILE A 53 -12.53 12.48 14.39
N THR A 54 -13.84 12.64 14.58
CA THR A 54 -14.61 11.82 15.54
C THR A 54 -15.12 10.59 14.80
N ALA A 55 -14.50 9.44 15.06
CA ALA A 55 -14.91 8.17 14.46
C ALA A 55 -16.22 7.66 15.07
N LEU A 56 -17.02 7.00 14.25
CA LEU A 56 -18.26 6.34 14.65
C LEU A 56 -18.01 4.87 14.97
N PRO A 57 -18.59 4.32 16.04
CA PRO A 57 -18.33 2.92 16.42
C PRO A 57 -18.98 1.88 15.51
N ALA A 58 -19.99 2.28 14.72
CA ALA A 58 -20.74 1.39 13.84
C ALA A 58 -21.20 2.11 12.57
N ALA A 59 -21.41 1.33 11.50
CA ALA A 59 -22.01 1.82 10.27
C ALA A 59 -23.46 2.28 10.49
N GLY A 60 -23.85 3.34 9.77
CA GLY A 60 -25.18 3.93 9.89
C GLY A 60 -25.45 5.01 8.84
N PRO A 61 -26.53 5.81 9.03
CA PRO A 61 -26.97 6.82 8.05
C PRO A 61 -25.91 7.88 7.68
N ALA A 62 -24.89 8.11 8.52
CA ALA A 62 -23.79 9.02 8.21
C ALA A 62 -23.02 8.63 6.94
N LEU A 63 -23.09 7.35 6.53
CA LEU A 63 -22.45 6.86 5.32
C LEU A 63 -23.21 7.23 4.02
N THR A 64 -24.46 7.67 4.09
CA THR A 64 -25.29 7.98 2.90
C THR A 64 -24.75 9.13 2.07
N GLN A 65 -23.92 9.99 2.65
CA GLN A 65 -23.26 11.10 1.95
C GLN A 65 -21.99 10.68 1.22
N ALA A 66 -21.48 9.46 1.45
CA ALA A 66 -20.21 9.02 0.90
C ALA A 66 -20.27 8.88 -0.64
N THR A 67 -19.41 9.59 -1.33
CA THR A 67 -19.14 9.39 -2.76
C THR A 67 -18.13 8.27 -2.99
N LEU A 68 -17.23 8.08 -2.03
CA LEU A 68 -16.23 7.02 -2.00
C LEU A 68 -16.18 6.37 -0.60
N VAL A 69 -16.17 5.05 -0.57
CA VAL A 69 -15.95 4.25 0.65
C VAL A 69 -14.63 3.52 0.54
N VAL A 70 -13.69 3.83 1.43
CA VAL A 70 -12.37 3.19 1.53
C VAL A 70 -12.43 2.07 2.57
N TRP A 71 -12.18 0.84 2.14
CA TRP A 71 -12.17 -0.36 2.98
C TRP A 71 -10.76 -0.61 3.51
N ALA A 72 -10.50 -0.19 4.75
CA ALA A 72 -9.20 -0.30 5.42
C ALA A 72 -9.26 -1.22 6.66
N VAL A 73 -10.10 -2.23 6.60
CA VAL A 73 -10.22 -3.30 7.60
C VAL A 73 -9.33 -4.48 7.27
N LYS A 74 -9.03 -5.30 8.30
CA LYS A 74 -8.34 -6.58 8.07
C LYS A 74 -9.23 -7.51 7.21
N PRO A 75 -8.63 -8.32 6.31
CA PRO A 75 -9.39 -9.20 5.42
C PRO A 75 -10.43 -10.08 6.14
N GLN A 76 -10.07 -10.59 7.32
CA GLN A 76 -10.90 -11.53 8.10
C GLN A 76 -12.24 -10.94 8.55
N VAL A 77 -12.33 -9.62 8.72
CA VAL A 77 -13.56 -8.94 9.18
C VAL A 77 -14.29 -8.19 8.08
N PHE A 78 -13.79 -8.21 6.85
CA PHE A 78 -14.36 -7.43 5.74
C PHE A 78 -15.81 -7.82 5.46
N ARG A 79 -16.10 -9.11 5.32
CA ARG A 79 -17.44 -9.62 5.02
C ARG A 79 -18.45 -9.21 6.08
N GLU A 80 -18.10 -9.33 7.36
CA GLU A 80 -18.95 -8.93 8.48
C GLU A 80 -19.20 -7.42 8.45
N ALA A 81 -18.18 -6.62 8.20
CA ALA A 81 -18.30 -5.17 8.09
C ALA A 81 -19.10 -4.73 6.87
N ALA A 82 -19.14 -5.52 5.79
CA ALA A 82 -19.81 -5.17 4.55
C ALA A 82 -21.35 -5.09 4.70
N ALA A 83 -21.95 -5.99 5.45
CA ALA A 83 -23.41 -6.09 5.55
C ALA A 83 -24.09 -4.79 6.06
N PRO A 84 -23.67 -4.19 7.19
CA PRO A 84 -24.27 -2.94 7.66
C PRO A 84 -23.88 -1.72 6.80
N VAL A 85 -22.71 -1.72 6.15
CA VAL A 85 -22.27 -0.61 5.29
C VAL A 85 -23.04 -0.58 3.98
N LYS A 86 -23.28 -1.74 3.37
CA LYS A 86 -24.02 -1.88 2.10
C LYS A 86 -25.33 -1.12 2.08
N ALA A 87 -26.10 -1.17 3.17
CA ALA A 87 -27.41 -0.55 3.26
C ALA A 87 -27.39 1.00 3.06
N HIS A 88 -26.23 1.63 3.29
CA HIS A 88 -26.08 3.06 3.26
C HIS A 88 -25.19 3.56 2.11
N THR A 89 -24.58 2.68 1.30
CA THR A 89 -23.54 3.04 0.34
C THR A 89 -23.75 2.49 -1.08
N LEU A 90 -25.01 2.17 -1.44
CA LEU A 90 -25.36 1.55 -2.73
C LEU A 90 -24.90 2.37 -3.96
N GLN A 91 -24.81 3.68 -3.83
CA GLN A 91 -24.41 4.58 -4.92
C GLN A 91 -22.95 5.02 -4.84
N ALA A 92 -22.24 4.64 -3.79
CA ALA A 92 -20.85 5.01 -3.60
C ALA A 92 -19.90 4.18 -4.49
N LEU A 93 -18.77 4.76 -4.83
CA LEU A 93 -17.61 4.01 -5.30
C LEU A 93 -16.94 3.32 -4.09
N HIS A 94 -16.49 2.08 -4.26
CA HIS A 94 -15.77 1.36 -3.21
C HIS A 94 -14.31 1.15 -3.60
N LEU A 95 -13.39 1.55 -2.72
CA LEU A 95 -11.96 1.33 -2.85
C LEU A 95 -11.49 0.40 -1.74
N SER A 96 -11.02 -0.79 -2.09
CA SER A 96 -10.46 -1.72 -1.11
C SER A 96 -8.95 -1.61 -1.04
N VAL A 97 -8.41 -1.38 0.16
CA VAL A 97 -6.98 -1.49 0.46
C VAL A 97 -6.66 -2.78 1.24
N ALA A 98 -7.65 -3.66 1.40
CA ALA A 98 -7.49 -4.93 2.10
C ALA A 98 -6.75 -5.94 1.21
N ALA A 99 -5.63 -6.48 1.71
CA ALA A 99 -4.86 -7.47 0.98
C ALA A 99 -5.60 -8.81 0.86
N GLY A 100 -5.43 -9.53 -0.25
CA GLY A 100 -5.90 -10.91 -0.41
C GLY A 100 -7.39 -11.09 -0.66
N ILE A 101 -8.22 -10.04 -0.71
CA ILE A 101 -9.65 -10.18 -1.06
C ILE A 101 -9.85 -9.82 -2.53
N ARG A 102 -10.40 -10.75 -3.30
CA ARG A 102 -10.69 -10.54 -4.72
C ARG A 102 -11.95 -9.72 -4.96
N THR A 103 -12.01 -9.06 -6.11
CA THR A 103 -13.12 -8.20 -6.50
C THR A 103 -14.45 -8.94 -6.61
N ASP A 104 -14.47 -10.20 -7.04
CA ASP A 104 -15.66 -11.03 -7.10
C ASP A 104 -16.33 -11.20 -5.72
N SER A 105 -15.54 -11.39 -4.68
CA SER A 105 -16.01 -11.49 -3.30
C SER A 105 -16.49 -10.14 -2.79
N ILE A 106 -15.72 -9.08 -3.03
CA ILE A 106 -16.09 -7.71 -2.63
C ILE A 106 -17.41 -7.31 -3.29
N CYS A 107 -17.54 -7.49 -4.61
CA CYS A 107 -18.74 -7.16 -5.36
C CYS A 107 -19.97 -7.94 -4.85
N ARG A 108 -19.81 -9.24 -4.58
CA ARG A 108 -20.87 -10.09 -4.03
C ARG A 108 -21.34 -9.60 -2.65
N TRP A 109 -20.42 -9.26 -1.75
CA TRP A 109 -20.76 -8.80 -0.41
C TRP A 109 -21.38 -7.41 -0.42
N LEU A 110 -20.88 -6.50 -1.25
CA LEU A 110 -21.40 -5.13 -1.36
C LEU A 110 -22.64 -5.01 -2.27
N GLY A 111 -22.83 -5.96 -3.19
CA GLY A 111 -23.95 -5.92 -4.16
C GLY A 111 -23.77 -4.85 -5.23
N THR A 112 -22.53 -4.49 -5.56
CA THR A 112 -22.20 -3.52 -6.60
C THR A 112 -20.88 -3.91 -7.27
N GLU A 113 -20.77 -3.59 -8.57
CA GLU A 113 -19.51 -3.74 -9.34
C GLU A 113 -18.73 -2.43 -9.44
N ARG A 114 -19.18 -1.39 -8.74
CA ARG A 114 -18.48 -0.10 -8.70
C ARG A 114 -17.36 -0.13 -7.64
N VAL A 115 -16.40 -1.02 -7.88
CA VAL A 115 -15.34 -1.40 -6.96
C VAL A 115 -13.97 -1.25 -7.63
N VAL A 116 -13.02 -0.65 -6.91
CA VAL A 116 -11.59 -0.67 -7.21
C VAL A 116 -10.87 -1.45 -6.12
N ARG A 117 -10.11 -2.47 -6.50
CA ARG A 117 -9.18 -3.15 -5.60
C ARG A 117 -7.81 -2.50 -5.71
N SER A 118 -7.16 -2.26 -4.58
CA SER A 118 -5.82 -1.71 -4.55
C SER A 118 -4.87 -2.55 -3.69
N MET A 119 -3.59 -2.43 -4.00
CA MET A 119 -2.51 -2.99 -3.20
C MET A 119 -1.48 -1.91 -2.90
N PRO A 120 -1.64 -1.17 -1.80
CA PRO A 120 -0.67 -0.19 -1.31
C PRO A 120 0.47 -0.87 -0.54
N ASN A 121 1.46 -0.07 -0.13
CA ASN A 121 2.52 -0.50 0.78
C ASN A 121 2.73 0.50 1.92
N THR A 122 3.47 0.09 2.95
CA THR A 122 3.66 0.87 4.18
C THR A 122 4.39 2.21 4.02
N PRO A 123 5.29 2.46 3.02
CA PRO A 123 5.83 3.79 2.78
C PRO A 123 4.78 4.88 2.51
N ALA A 124 3.53 4.52 2.26
CA ALA A 124 2.38 5.44 2.24
C ALA A 124 2.29 6.30 3.51
N LEU A 125 2.73 5.80 4.67
CA LEU A 125 2.76 6.53 5.94
C LEU A 125 3.62 7.80 5.90
N VAL A 126 4.63 7.82 5.05
CA VAL A 126 5.54 8.97 4.83
C VAL A 126 5.33 9.61 3.45
N GLY A 127 4.24 9.31 2.75
CA GLY A 127 3.91 9.87 1.45
C GLY A 127 4.77 9.35 0.28
N GLN A 128 5.46 8.24 0.48
CA GLN A 128 6.35 7.59 -0.52
C GLN A 128 5.86 6.17 -0.86
N GLY A 129 4.57 5.95 -0.74
CA GLY A 129 3.93 4.68 -1.10
C GLY A 129 3.95 4.40 -2.59
N MET A 130 3.78 3.12 -2.93
CA MET A 130 3.47 2.66 -4.27
C MET A 130 2.21 1.81 -4.21
N THR A 131 1.20 2.17 -5.00
CA THR A 131 -0.10 1.48 -4.99
C THR A 131 -0.45 0.98 -6.39
N ALA A 132 -0.74 -0.30 -6.55
CA ALA A 132 -1.39 -0.79 -7.75
C ALA A 132 -2.90 -0.81 -7.60
N LEU A 133 -3.62 -0.49 -8.69
CA LEU A 133 -5.08 -0.32 -8.75
C LEU A 133 -5.66 -1.24 -9.83
N TYR A 134 -6.74 -1.93 -9.52
CA TYR A 134 -7.51 -2.72 -10.47
C TYR A 134 -8.99 -2.33 -10.41
N PRO A 135 -9.60 -1.86 -11.53
CA PRO A 135 -11.00 -1.46 -11.56
C PRO A 135 -11.89 -2.62 -11.97
N CYS A 136 -13.03 -2.81 -11.34
CA CYS A 136 -14.11 -3.61 -11.89
C CYS A 136 -14.76 -2.93 -13.11
N PRO A 137 -15.51 -3.68 -13.95
CA PRO A 137 -16.05 -3.16 -15.22
C PRO A 137 -16.98 -1.94 -15.10
N ALA A 138 -17.70 -1.79 -13.98
CA ALA A 138 -18.61 -0.66 -13.76
C ALA A 138 -17.93 0.63 -13.29
N VAL A 139 -16.60 0.62 -13.08
CA VAL A 139 -15.85 1.79 -12.67
C VAL A 139 -15.66 2.75 -13.84
N THR A 140 -16.16 3.97 -13.71
CA THR A 140 -16.10 5.02 -14.74
C THR A 140 -14.75 5.75 -14.75
N ALA A 141 -14.52 6.59 -15.75
CA ALA A 141 -13.35 7.46 -15.81
C ALA A 141 -13.32 8.46 -14.63
N ASP A 142 -14.48 9.02 -14.26
CA ASP A 142 -14.58 9.93 -13.11
C ASP A 142 -14.28 9.22 -11.79
N ASP A 143 -14.70 7.95 -11.66
CA ASP A 143 -14.37 7.11 -10.50
C ASP A 143 -12.86 6.90 -10.40
N LYS A 144 -12.20 6.59 -11.53
CA LYS A 144 -10.74 6.45 -11.56
C LYS A 144 -10.04 7.74 -11.14
N ALA A 145 -10.47 8.87 -11.66
CA ALA A 145 -9.91 10.18 -11.31
C ALA A 145 -10.07 10.48 -9.80
N LEU A 146 -11.21 10.10 -9.20
CA LEU A 146 -11.41 10.24 -7.76
C LEU A 146 -10.46 9.33 -6.96
N VAL A 147 -10.30 8.07 -7.38
CA VAL A 147 -9.36 7.13 -6.73
C VAL A 147 -7.92 7.62 -6.85
N GLU A 148 -7.50 8.08 -8.03
CA GLU A 148 -6.17 8.64 -8.29
C GLU A 148 -5.87 9.84 -7.38
N LYS A 149 -6.85 10.75 -7.24
CA LYS A 149 -6.73 11.89 -6.32
C LYS A 149 -6.55 11.44 -4.87
N VAL A 150 -7.28 10.41 -4.43
CA VAL A 150 -7.21 9.90 -3.05
C VAL A 150 -5.90 9.15 -2.81
N ILE A 151 -5.55 8.22 -3.67
CA ILE A 151 -4.34 7.39 -3.53
C ILE A 151 -3.07 8.20 -3.76
N GLY A 152 -3.08 9.14 -4.70
CA GLY A 152 -1.95 10.05 -4.97
C GLY A 152 -1.52 10.88 -3.75
N THR A 153 -2.35 10.99 -2.71
CA THR A 153 -1.96 11.64 -1.44
C THR A 153 -0.94 10.84 -0.64
N THR A 154 -0.76 9.56 -0.95
CA THR A 154 0.12 8.62 -0.21
C THR A 154 1.38 8.24 -0.98
N GLY A 155 1.53 8.70 -2.23
CA GLY A 155 2.68 8.41 -3.09
C GLY A 155 2.28 8.19 -4.55
N GLN A 156 2.98 7.29 -5.21
CA GLN A 156 2.75 6.94 -6.60
C GLN A 156 1.73 5.82 -6.74
N PHE A 157 1.12 5.72 -7.92
CA PHE A 157 0.21 4.61 -8.25
C PHE A 157 0.35 4.19 -9.72
N LEU A 158 -0.15 2.99 -10.01
CA LEU A 158 -0.34 2.51 -11.38
C LEU A 158 -1.63 1.67 -11.47
N TRP A 159 -2.21 1.64 -12.66
CA TRP A 159 -3.33 0.74 -12.97
C TRP A 159 -2.81 -0.56 -13.58
N VAL A 160 -3.37 -1.68 -13.15
CA VAL A 160 -3.12 -3.00 -13.75
C VAL A 160 -4.33 -3.44 -14.58
N ASN A 161 -4.08 -4.19 -15.65
CA ASN A 161 -5.12 -4.63 -16.58
C ASN A 161 -5.80 -5.94 -16.16
N GLN A 162 -5.20 -6.68 -15.25
CA GLN A 162 -5.71 -7.96 -14.73
C GLN A 162 -5.61 -7.97 -13.22
N GLU A 163 -6.66 -8.45 -12.54
CA GLU A 163 -6.67 -8.54 -11.08
C GLU A 163 -5.54 -9.42 -10.53
N SER A 164 -5.22 -10.51 -11.24
CA SER A 164 -4.13 -11.43 -10.86
C SER A 164 -2.75 -10.76 -10.76
N HIS A 165 -2.55 -9.63 -11.44
CA HIS A 165 -1.30 -8.86 -11.30
C HIS A 165 -1.14 -8.27 -9.89
N LEU A 166 -2.23 -8.08 -9.13
CA LEU A 166 -2.14 -7.62 -7.75
C LEU A 166 -1.46 -8.64 -6.81
N ASP A 167 -1.45 -9.93 -7.16
CA ASP A 167 -0.72 -10.94 -6.39
C ASP A 167 0.79 -10.77 -6.57
N ALA A 168 1.24 -10.52 -7.81
CA ALA A 168 2.63 -10.18 -8.11
C ALA A 168 3.03 -8.83 -7.47
N VAL A 169 2.14 -7.83 -7.50
CA VAL A 169 2.36 -6.54 -6.80
C VAL A 169 2.47 -6.73 -5.30
N THR A 170 1.68 -7.62 -4.72
CA THR A 170 1.76 -7.96 -3.28
C THR A 170 3.15 -8.49 -2.95
N ALA A 171 3.68 -9.41 -3.74
CA ALA A 171 5.02 -9.95 -3.55
C ALA A 171 6.12 -8.90 -3.78
N LEU A 172 6.01 -8.09 -4.84
CA LEU A 172 7.05 -7.14 -5.23
C LEU A 172 7.07 -5.88 -4.37
N SER A 173 5.91 -5.23 -4.22
CA SER A 173 5.76 -3.90 -3.62
C SER A 173 5.10 -3.95 -2.24
N GLY A 174 4.06 -4.76 -2.07
CA GLY A 174 3.36 -4.89 -0.79
C GLY A 174 4.28 -5.41 0.32
N SER A 175 4.98 -6.51 0.04
CA SER A 175 5.98 -7.11 0.94
C SER A 175 7.37 -6.46 0.83
N GLY A 176 7.60 -5.69 -0.24
CA GLY A 176 8.89 -5.06 -0.56
C GLY A 176 9.56 -4.31 0.58
N PRO A 177 8.85 -3.50 1.39
CA PRO A 177 9.45 -2.81 2.53
C PRO A 177 10.14 -3.76 3.53
N ALA A 178 9.58 -4.96 3.77
CA ALA A 178 10.19 -5.94 4.63
C ALA A 178 11.53 -6.46 4.08
N TYR A 179 11.65 -6.60 2.76
CA TYR A 179 12.91 -6.99 2.12
C TYR A 179 13.98 -5.90 2.27
N VAL A 180 13.59 -4.64 2.13
CA VAL A 180 14.49 -3.50 2.37
C VAL A 180 14.97 -3.52 3.82
N PHE A 181 14.07 -3.70 4.79
CA PHE A 181 14.45 -3.76 6.21
C PHE A 181 15.39 -4.93 6.49
N PHE A 182 15.16 -6.10 5.90
CA PHE A 182 16.04 -7.26 6.02
C PHE A 182 17.47 -6.96 5.51
N PHE A 183 17.58 -6.28 4.37
CA PHE A 183 18.90 -5.87 3.86
C PHE A 183 19.54 -4.74 4.68
N LEU A 184 18.75 -3.83 5.27
CA LEU A 184 19.26 -2.83 6.22
C LEU A 184 19.83 -3.51 7.48
N GLU A 185 19.18 -4.54 8.00
CA GLU A 185 19.69 -5.35 9.10
C GLU A 185 21.02 -6.00 8.74
N ALA A 186 21.10 -6.68 7.59
CA ALA A 186 22.33 -7.33 7.12
C ALA A 186 23.48 -6.34 6.90
N MET A 187 23.21 -5.17 6.31
CA MET A 187 24.24 -4.15 6.11
C MET A 187 24.70 -3.54 7.43
N THR A 188 23.80 -3.36 8.39
CA THR A 188 24.14 -2.86 9.73
C THR A 188 25.03 -3.86 10.46
N GLU A 189 24.69 -5.15 10.45
CA GLU A 189 25.49 -6.23 11.04
C GLU A 189 26.89 -6.28 10.43
N ALA A 190 26.98 -6.24 9.10
CA ALA A 190 28.27 -6.20 8.40
C ALA A 190 29.10 -4.98 8.78
N GLY A 191 28.49 -3.78 8.85
CA GLY A 191 29.15 -2.54 9.25
C GLY A 191 29.73 -2.62 10.65
N VAL A 192 28.99 -3.18 11.60
CA VAL A 192 29.46 -3.42 12.97
C VAL A 192 30.64 -4.41 12.98
N GLY A 193 30.55 -5.49 12.21
CA GLY A 193 31.64 -6.45 12.05
C GLY A 193 32.93 -5.86 11.44
N MET A 194 32.79 -4.76 10.70
CA MET A 194 33.91 -3.98 10.12
C MET A 194 34.42 -2.86 11.05
N GLY A 195 33.86 -2.72 12.27
CA GLY A 195 34.34 -1.76 13.28
C GLY A 195 33.58 -0.44 13.36
N LEU A 196 32.47 -0.28 12.65
CA LEU A 196 31.59 0.90 12.81
C LEU A 196 30.71 0.74 14.06
N SER A 197 30.23 1.87 14.62
CA SER A 197 29.15 1.79 15.60
C SER A 197 27.85 1.35 14.91
N ALA A 198 26.92 0.73 15.65
CA ALA A 198 25.63 0.32 15.12
C ALA A 198 24.85 1.49 14.53
N GLU A 199 24.92 2.66 15.18
CA GLU A 199 24.29 3.88 14.69
C GLU A 199 24.87 4.35 13.36
N GLN A 200 26.21 4.38 13.24
CA GLN A 200 26.88 4.74 11.99
C GLN A 200 26.56 3.76 10.87
N ALA A 201 26.62 2.46 11.14
CA ALA A 201 26.31 1.42 10.16
C ALA A 201 24.87 1.54 9.65
N TYR A 202 23.90 1.70 10.57
CA TYR A 202 22.48 1.87 10.22
C TYR A 202 22.25 3.15 9.40
N GLN A 203 22.80 4.30 9.81
CA GLN A 203 22.67 5.55 9.08
C GLN A 203 23.22 5.45 7.65
N LEU A 204 24.40 4.84 7.48
CA LEU A 204 25.01 4.60 6.18
C LEU A 204 24.13 3.69 5.31
N ALA A 205 23.63 2.59 5.87
CA ALA A 205 22.77 1.65 5.14
C ALA A 205 21.47 2.32 4.65
N VAL A 206 20.76 3.04 5.52
CA VAL A 206 19.51 3.75 5.16
C VAL A 206 19.77 4.80 4.08
N ALA A 207 20.79 5.65 4.25
CA ALA A 207 21.11 6.68 3.28
C ALA A 207 21.52 6.09 1.91
N THR A 208 22.22 4.95 1.92
CA THR A 208 22.64 4.26 0.68
C THR A 208 21.43 3.72 -0.08
N PHE A 209 20.49 3.02 0.59
CA PHE A 209 19.26 2.53 -0.06
C PHE A 209 18.41 3.67 -0.60
N ALA A 210 18.19 4.72 0.19
CA ALA A 210 17.41 5.87 -0.24
C ALA A 210 18.03 6.58 -1.45
N GLY A 211 19.34 6.84 -1.39
CA GLY A 211 20.06 7.51 -2.46
C GLY A 211 20.14 6.68 -3.75
N ALA A 212 20.45 5.39 -3.66
CA ALA A 212 20.50 4.50 -4.82
C ALA A 212 19.13 4.34 -5.49
N SER A 213 18.05 4.20 -4.69
CA SER A 213 16.68 4.14 -5.20
C SER A 213 16.26 5.43 -5.90
N SER A 214 16.62 6.60 -5.32
CA SER A 214 16.35 7.90 -5.91
C SER A 214 17.10 8.08 -7.23
N LEU A 215 18.37 7.64 -7.29
CA LEU A 215 19.17 7.69 -8.51
C LEU A 215 18.57 6.79 -9.59
N ALA A 216 18.12 5.58 -9.25
CA ALA A 216 17.46 4.69 -10.18
C ALA A 216 16.13 5.27 -10.69
N ALA A 217 15.33 5.90 -9.83
CA ALA A 217 14.06 6.54 -10.22
C ALA A 217 14.26 7.74 -11.16
N ALA A 218 15.38 8.46 -11.05
CA ALA A 218 15.73 9.60 -11.90
C ALA A 218 16.43 9.20 -13.22
N SER A 219 16.77 7.93 -13.40
CA SER A 219 17.50 7.43 -14.57
C SER A 219 16.57 6.74 -15.56
N ALA A 220 16.81 6.93 -16.84
CA ALA A 220 16.18 6.13 -17.92
C ALA A 220 16.90 4.78 -18.15
N GLU A 221 18.05 4.55 -17.49
CA GLU A 221 18.84 3.34 -17.68
C GLU A 221 18.37 2.21 -16.75
N PRO A 222 18.46 0.95 -17.20
CA PRO A 222 18.11 -0.19 -16.37
C PRO A 222 19.09 -0.32 -15.18
N ALA A 223 18.60 -0.88 -14.07
CA ALA A 223 19.37 -1.06 -12.84
C ALA A 223 20.69 -1.82 -13.04
N GLU A 224 20.75 -2.73 -14.02
CA GLU A 224 21.97 -3.45 -14.38
C GLU A 224 23.06 -2.49 -14.84
N VAL A 225 22.75 -1.53 -15.70
CA VAL A 225 23.71 -0.52 -16.21
C VAL A 225 24.17 0.39 -15.08
N LEU A 226 23.25 0.83 -14.21
CA LEU A 226 23.59 1.64 -13.04
C LEU A 226 24.56 0.88 -12.12
N ARG A 227 24.32 -0.41 -11.87
CA ARG A 227 25.22 -1.28 -11.10
C ARG A 227 26.60 -1.39 -11.76
N GLN A 228 26.69 -1.60 -13.07
CA GLN A 228 27.94 -1.71 -13.80
C GLN A 228 28.78 -0.42 -13.69
N ARG A 229 28.16 0.76 -13.73
CA ARG A 229 28.86 2.06 -13.60
C ARG A 229 29.59 2.25 -12.27
N VAL A 230 29.11 1.61 -11.21
CA VAL A 230 29.72 1.65 -9.88
C VAL A 230 30.54 0.40 -9.56
N THR A 231 30.78 -0.48 -10.55
CA THR A 231 31.49 -1.76 -10.39
C THR A 231 32.75 -1.80 -11.28
N SER A 232 33.80 -1.09 -10.87
CA SER A 232 35.08 -1.13 -11.59
C SER A 232 35.82 -2.43 -11.33
N LYS A 233 36.43 -3.00 -12.37
CA LYS A 233 37.18 -4.27 -12.30
C LYS A 233 38.31 -4.15 -11.24
N GLY A 234 38.33 -5.13 -10.33
CA GLY A 234 39.30 -5.16 -9.21
C GLY A 234 38.99 -4.23 -8.04
N GLY A 235 37.90 -3.48 -8.09
CA GLY A 235 37.45 -2.61 -6.98
C GLY A 235 36.68 -3.36 -5.89
N THR A 236 36.34 -2.67 -4.82
CA THR A 236 35.60 -3.23 -3.67
C THR A 236 34.21 -3.68 -4.05
N THR A 237 33.50 -2.89 -4.89
CA THR A 237 32.17 -3.27 -5.41
C THR A 237 32.25 -4.53 -6.27
N TYR A 238 33.29 -4.66 -7.11
CA TYR A 238 33.49 -5.87 -7.92
C TYR A 238 33.68 -7.11 -7.05
N ALA A 239 34.52 -7.03 -6.01
CA ALA A 239 34.73 -8.13 -5.07
C ALA A 239 33.42 -8.55 -4.37
N ALA A 240 32.62 -7.58 -3.89
CA ALA A 240 31.34 -7.84 -3.24
C ALA A 240 30.31 -8.47 -4.18
N ILE A 241 30.14 -7.90 -5.39
CA ILE A 241 29.18 -8.43 -6.38
C ILE A 241 29.57 -9.84 -6.83
N THR A 242 30.86 -10.11 -7.09
CA THR A 242 31.32 -11.46 -7.45
C THR A 242 31.03 -12.47 -6.34
N SER A 243 31.23 -12.08 -5.08
CA SER A 243 30.89 -12.95 -3.92
C SER A 243 29.38 -13.22 -3.85
N MET A 244 28.54 -12.19 -4.03
CA MET A 244 27.07 -12.34 -4.03
C MET A 244 26.59 -13.24 -5.19
N GLU A 245 27.18 -13.09 -6.37
CA GLU A 245 26.85 -13.91 -7.54
C GLU A 245 27.26 -15.39 -7.31
N ALA A 246 28.46 -15.64 -6.77
CA ALA A 246 28.94 -16.98 -6.42
C ALA A 246 28.05 -17.64 -5.33
N ALA A 247 27.55 -16.87 -4.40
CA ALA A 247 26.60 -17.33 -3.36
C ALA A 247 25.17 -17.49 -3.86
N GLY A 248 24.86 -17.13 -5.10
CA GLY A 248 23.52 -17.27 -5.67
C GLY A 248 22.45 -16.36 -5.02
N ILE A 249 22.82 -15.20 -4.49
CA ILE A 249 21.89 -14.31 -3.78
C ILE A 249 20.74 -13.86 -4.68
N LYS A 250 21.03 -13.47 -5.94
CA LYS A 250 19.98 -13.01 -6.87
C LYS A 250 18.93 -14.09 -7.15
N PRO A 251 19.27 -15.33 -7.56
CA PRO A 251 18.27 -16.38 -7.76
C PRO A 251 17.55 -16.77 -6.45
N ALA A 252 18.21 -16.76 -5.30
CA ALA A 252 17.57 -17.01 -4.02
C ALA A 252 16.52 -15.95 -3.69
N PHE A 253 16.81 -14.67 -3.91
CA PHE A 253 15.87 -13.56 -3.72
C PHE A 253 14.66 -13.66 -4.66
N VAL A 254 14.88 -13.94 -5.96
CA VAL A 254 13.79 -14.17 -6.93
C VAL A 254 12.87 -15.30 -6.46
N LYS A 255 13.44 -16.42 -5.99
CA LYS A 255 12.66 -17.57 -5.46
C LYS A 255 11.85 -17.19 -4.22
N ALA A 256 12.41 -16.37 -3.33
CA ALA A 256 11.68 -15.89 -2.14
C ALA A 256 10.48 -15.02 -2.52
N MET A 257 10.62 -14.14 -3.53
CA MET A 257 9.50 -13.33 -4.03
C MET A 257 8.42 -14.19 -4.69
N GLN A 258 8.78 -15.24 -5.43
CA GLN A 258 7.82 -16.20 -6.00
C GLN A 258 7.02 -16.92 -4.90
N ALA A 259 7.65 -17.26 -3.78
CA ALA A 259 6.95 -17.82 -2.62
C ALA A 259 5.93 -16.83 -2.03
N ALA A 260 6.27 -15.54 -1.98
CA ALA A 260 5.34 -14.50 -1.55
C ALA A 260 4.15 -14.32 -2.52
N GLU A 261 4.39 -14.38 -3.82
CA GLU A 261 3.33 -14.34 -4.84
C GLU A 261 2.40 -15.54 -4.72
N GLN A 262 2.96 -16.75 -4.55
CA GLN A 262 2.16 -17.96 -4.34
C GLN A 262 1.27 -17.82 -3.10
N ARG A 263 1.83 -17.30 -1.99
CA ARG A 263 1.04 -17.08 -0.77
C ARG A 263 -0.06 -16.02 -0.97
N ALA A 264 0.18 -14.98 -1.75
CA ALA A 264 -0.83 -13.98 -2.08
C ALA A 264 -2.03 -14.61 -2.82
N ARG A 265 -1.79 -15.50 -3.77
CA ARG A 265 -2.83 -16.27 -4.48
C ARG A 265 -3.64 -17.15 -3.53
N GLU A 266 -2.96 -17.89 -2.66
CA GLU A 266 -3.60 -18.75 -1.65
C GLU A 266 -4.51 -17.95 -0.71
N LEU A 267 -4.07 -16.79 -0.24
CA LEU A 267 -4.90 -15.89 0.56
C LEU A 267 -6.15 -15.42 -0.20
N GLY A 268 -6.02 -15.14 -1.50
CA GLY A 268 -7.16 -14.82 -2.37
C GLY A 268 -8.19 -15.96 -2.43
N ASP A 269 -7.71 -17.20 -2.49
CA ASP A 269 -8.58 -18.38 -2.49
C ASP A 269 -9.21 -18.64 -1.11
N GLU A 270 -8.47 -18.44 -0.02
CA GLU A 270 -8.95 -18.60 1.36
C GLU A 270 -10.07 -17.59 1.68
N PHE A 271 -9.85 -16.30 1.42
CA PHE A 271 -10.83 -15.24 1.70
C PHE A 271 -12.02 -15.25 0.74
N GLY A 272 -11.87 -15.78 -0.48
CA GLY A 272 -12.96 -15.93 -1.45
C GLY A 272 -13.97 -17.03 -1.13
N LYS A 273 -13.57 -18.04 -0.33
CA LYS A 273 -14.42 -19.19 0.06
C LYS A 273 -15.38 -18.85 1.20
N THR A 274 -15.17 -17.78 1.91
CA THR A 274 -16.02 -17.28 3.01
C THR A 274 -16.95 -16.20 2.53
#